data_d74f09cec3b14b0ba034b75201c3230f
#
_entry.id   d74f09cec3b14b0ba034b75201c3230f
#
_cell.length_a   1.000
_cell.length_b   1.000
_cell.length_c   1.000
_cell.angle_alpha   90.00
_cell.angle_beta   90.00
_cell.angle_gamma   90.00
#
_symmetry.space_group_name_H-M   'P 1'
#
loop_
_entity.id
_entity.type
_entity.pdbx_description
1 polymer ?
#
loop_
_entity_poly.entity_id
_entity_poly.type
_entity_poly.pdbx_seq_one_letter_code
_entity_poly.pdbx_strand_id
1 'polypeptide(L)'
;MLEVRQTSVYSEWFADLRDRTAKVRIDIRIRRLSLGNPGDVKPVGEGVSELRVDHGPGYRVYFIQRADVYIVLLAGGDKSSQECSRRSKRRHSG
;
A
#
# COMPACT_ATOMS: atom_id res chain seq x y z
N MET A 1 -14.43 -3.17 14.70
CA MET A 1 -13.29 -2.42 14.17
C MET A 1 -12.03 -3.25 14.27
N LEU A 2 -11.29 -3.36 13.18
CA LEU A 2 -10.07 -4.14 13.14
C LEU A 2 -8.89 -3.32 13.67
N GLU A 3 -7.99 -3.99 14.38
CA GLU A 3 -6.74 -3.36 14.78
C GLU A 3 -5.82 -3.27 13.58
N VAL A 4 -5.15 -2.14 13.39
CA VAL A 4 -4.21 -1.97 12.28
C VAL A 4 -2.79 -1.97 12.82
N ARG A 5 -1.97 -2.87 12.29
CA ARG A 5 -0.57 -2.99 12.66
C ARG A 5 0.29 -2.70 11.43
N GLN A 6 1.50 -2.23 11.67
CA GLN A 6 2.42 -1.88 10.59
C GLN A 6 3.75 -2.60 10.79
N THR A 7 4.29 -3.09 9.67
CA THR A 7 5.68 -3.57 9.68
C THR A 7 6.61 -2.38 9.53
N SER A 8 7.88 -2.57 9.85
CA SER A 8 8.88 -1.53 9.66
C SER A 8 9.03 -1.18 8.18
N VAL A 9 8.87 -2.14 7.30
CA VAL A 9 8.94 -1.92 5.86
C VAL A 9 7.87 -0.94 5.42
N TYR A 10 6.62 -1.16 5.85
CA TYR A 10 5.53 -0.26 5.52
C TYR A 10 5.75 1.12 6.15
N SER A 11 6.14 1.17 7.42
CA SER A 11 6.33 2.43 8.13
C SER A 11 7.39 3.30 7.47
N GLU A 12 8.48 2.70 7.06
CA GLU A 12 9.55 3.43 6.38
C GLU A 12 9.10 3.95 5.02
N TRP A 13 8.42 3.09 4.26
CA TRP A 13 7.88 3.51 2.97
C TRP A 13 6.93 4.70 3.11
N PHE A 14 6.03 4.61 4.08
CA PHE A 14 5.03 5.66 4.30
C PHE A 14 5.69 6.96 4.74
N ALA A 15 6.67 6.86 5.64
CA ALA A 15 7.40 8.04 6.12
C ALA A 15 8.16 8.75 5.00
N ASP A 16 8.65 7.98 4.03
CA ASP A 16 9.40 8.53 2.91
C ASP A 16 8.53 9.16 1.83
N LEU A 17 7.22 9.01 1.91
CA LEU A 17 6.33 9.63 0.94
C LEU A 17 6.39 11.14 1.06
N ARG A 18 6.60 11.82 -0.05
CA ARG A 18 6.69 13.27 -0.08
C ARG A 18 5.35 13.94 -0.26
N ASP A 19 4.42 13.24 -0.90
CA ASP A 19 3.10 13.80 -1.19
C ASP A 19 2.19 13.64 0.04
N ARG A 20 1.93 14.76 0.70
CA ARG A 20 1.08 14.77 1.90
C ARG A 20 -0.35 14.37 1.59
N THR A 21 -0.85 14.76 0.44
CA THR A 21 -2.20 14.40 0.02
C THR A 21 -2.29 12.88 -0.16
N ALA A 22 -1.26 12.28 -0.71
CA ALA A 22 -1.21 10.83 -0.86
C ALA A 22 -1.26 10.15 0.50
N LYS A 23 -0.49 10.66 1.47
CA LYS A 23 -0.50 10.11 2.83
C LYS A 23 -1.89 10.14 3.44
N VAL A 24 -2.58 11.25 3.30
CA VAL A 24 -3.94 11.41 3.82
C VAL A 24 -4.88 10.42 3.17
N ARG A 25 -4.80 10.28 1.85
CA ARG A 25 -5.66 9.35 1.12
C ARG A 25 -5.41 7.90 1.49
N ILE A 26 -4.14 7.54 1.66
CA ILE A 26 -3.77 6.20 2.09
C ILE A 26 -4.33 5.92 3.48
N ASP A 27 -4.15 6.85 4.41
CA ASP A 27 -4.67 6.72 5.77
C ASP A 27 -6.18 6.57 5.79
N ILE A 28 -6.89 7.36 5.00
CA ILE A 28 -8.34 7.28 4.92
C ILE A 28 -8.77 5.89 4.44
N ARG A 29 -8.10 5.37 3.41
CA ARG A 29 -8.44 4.07 2.87
C ARG A 29 -8.17 2.96 3.87
N ILE A 30 -7.06 3.05 4.58
CA ILE A 30 -6.73 2.08 5.62
C ILE A 30 -7.77 2.13 6.75
N ARG A 31 -8.17 3.32 7.14
CA ARG A 31 -9.19 3.48 8.16
C ARG A 31 -10.51 2.84 7.72
N ARG A 32 -10.92 3.07 6.48
CA ARG A 32 -12.14 2.47 5.94
C ARG A 32 -12.03 0.95 5.93
N LEU A 33 -10.86 0.45 5.57
CA LEU A 33 -10.61 -0.99 5.57
C LEU A 33 -10.80 -1.55 6.98
N SER A 34 -10.29 -0.88 8.00
CA SER A 34 -10.43 -1.31 9.39
C SER A 34 -11.88 -1.28 9.87
N LEU A 35 -12.71 -0.47 9.23
CA LEU A 35 -14.13 -0.37 9.56
C LEU A 35 -14.99 -1.32 8.74
N GLY A 36 -14.39 -2.14 7.90
CA GLY A 36 -15.11 -3.10 7.09
C GLY A 36 -15.47 -2.62 5.69
N ASN A 37 -14.93 -1.49 5.26
CA ASN A 37 -15.19 -0.93 3.93
C ASN A 37 -13.89 -0.94 3.11
N PRO A 38 -13.52 -2.08 2.52
CA PRO A 38 -12.22 -2.20 1.85
C PRO A 38 -12.08 -1.34 0.59
N GLY A 39 -13.16 -1.07 -0.13
CA GLY A 39 -13.06 -0.32 -1.36
C GLY A 39 -12.33 -1.11 -2.43
N ASP A 40 -11.37 -0.45 -3.09
CA ASP A 40 -10.62 -1.06 -4.18
C ASP A 40 -9.48 -1.92 -3.64
N VAL A 41 -9.79 -3.18 -3.39
CA VAL A 41 -8.87 -4.16 -2.85
C VAL A 41 -8.88 -5.41 -3.73
N LYS A 42 -7.72 -5.96 -3.98
CA LYS A 42 -7.57 -7.14 -4.82
C LYS A 42 -6.65 -8.16 -4.15
N PRO A 43 -7.06 -9.43 -4.05
CA PRO A 43 -6.16 -10.45 -3.54
C PRO A 43 -5.02 -10.72 -4.53
N VAL A 44 -3.82 -10.86 -4.00
CA VAL A 44 -2.64 -11.11 -4.84
C VAL A 44 -1.98 -12.45 -4.54
N GLY A 45 -2.57 -13.23 -3.64
CA GLY A 45 -2.11 -14.57 -3.34
C GLY A 45 -1.55 -14.71 -1.93
N GLU A 46 -1.50 -15.94 -1.44
CA GLU A 46 -0.92 -16.29 -0.15
C GLU A 46 -1.48 -15.49 1.03
N GLY A 47 -2.77 -15.15 0.95
CA GLY A 47 -3.42 -14.39 2.00
C GLY A 47 -3.12 -12.89 1.98
N VAL A 48 -2.33 -12.44 1.01
CA VAL A 48 -1.99 -11.03 0.86
C VAL A 48 -2.97 -10.37 -0.08
N SER A 49 -3.39 -9.17 0.27
CA SER A 49 -4.24 -8.34 -0.57
C SER A 49 -3.57 -7.01 -0.87
N GLU A 50 -3.97 -6.41 -1.97
CA GLU A 50 -3.45 -5.14 -2.42
C GLU A 50 -4.55 -4.09 -2.32
N LEU A 51 -4.29 -3.04 -1.56
CA LEU A 51 -5.19 -1.89 -1.46
C LEU A 51 -4.69 -0.84 -2.43
N ARG A 52 -5.54 -0.45 -3.37
CA ARG A 52 -5.18 0.54 -4.37
C ARG A 52 -5.69 1.91 -3.99
N VAL A 53 -4.84 2.90 -4.14
CA VAL A 53 -5.19 4.29 -3.91
C VAL A 53 -4.97 5.05 -5.20
N ASP A 54 -6.06 5.50 -5.79
CA ASP A 54 -6.03 6.20 -7.08
C ASP A 54 -5.75 7.68 -6.85
N HIS A 55 -4.48 8.02 -6.79
CA HIS A 55 -4.03 9.38 -6.59
C HIS A 55 -2.61 9.53 -7.12
N GLY A 56 -2.37 10.55 -7.92
CA GLY A 56 -1.05 10.78 -8.51
C GLY A 56 -0.60 9.60 -9.33
N PRO A 57 0.58 9.05 -9.05
CA PRO A 57 1.08 7.90 -9.82
C PRO A 57 0.36 6.60 -9.51
N GLY A 58 -0.53 6.61 -8.52
CA GLY A 58 -1.21 5.40 -8.08
C GLY A 58 -0.40 4.66 -7.02
N TYR A 59 -0.95 4.56 -5.82
CA TYR A 59 -0.27 3.91 -4.70
C TYR A 59 -0.90 2.58 -4.38
N ARG A 60 -0.11 1.67 -3.84
CA ARG A 60 -0.55 0.35 -3.45
C ARG A 60 -0.04 0.03 -2.06
N VAL A 61 -0.91 -0.57 -1.25
CA VAL A 61 -0.55 -1.02 0.09
C VAL A 61 -0.85 -2.50 0.17
N TYR A 62 0.15 -3.28 0.52
CA TYR A 62 -0.01 -4.73 0.66
C TYR A 62 -0.27 -5.06 2.12
N PHE A 63 -1.27 -5.87 2.36
CA PHE A 63 -1.68 -6.20 3.72
C PHE A 63 -2.20 -7.61 3.81
N ILE A 64 -2.22 -8.14 5.03
CA ILE A 64 -2.93 -9.38 5.35
C ILE A 64 -3.98 -9.05 6.40
N GLN A 65 -5.10 -9.77 6.32
CA GLN A 65 -6.17 -9.63 7.31
C GLN A 65 -6.35 -10.97 8.00
N ARG A 66 -6.33 -10.95 9.33
CA ARG A 66 -6.51 -12.16 10.14
C ARG A 66 -7.87 -12.12 10.80
N ALA A 67 -8.82 -12.88 10.24
CA ALA A 67 -10.19 -12.93 10.68
C ALA A 67 -10.76 -11.52 10.79
N ASP A 68 -11.57 -11.26 11.81
CA ASP A 68 -12.07 -9.91 12.06
C ASP A 68 -11.33 -9.27 13.21
N VAL A 69 -10.06 -9.61 13.39
CA VAL A 69 -9.27 -9.19 14.53
C VAL A 69 -8.30 -8.07 14.18
N TYR A 70 -7.46 -8.29 13.19
CA TYR A 70 -6.45 -7.29 12.84
C TYR A 70 -6.03 -7.35 11.38
N ILE A 71 -5.42 -6.26 10.95
CA ILE A 71 -4.82 -6.09 9.64
C ILE A 71 -3.36 -5.76 9.84
N VAL A 72 -2.48 -6.39 9.07
CA VAL A 72 -1.05 -6.08 9.10
C VAL A 72 -0.66 -5.47 7.76
N LEU A 73 -0.16 -4.24 7.79
CA LEU A 73 0.31 -3.54 6.60
C LEU A 73 1.75 -3.99 6.37
N LEU A 74 1.96 -4.71 5.28
CA LEU A 74 3.23 -5.36 5.00
C LEU A 74 4.22 -4.45 4.30
N ALA A 75 3.75 -3.75 3.27
CA ALA A 75 4.62 -2.92 2.44
C ALA A 75 3.76 -1.99 1.62
N GLY A 76 4.38 -1.02 1.00
CA GLY A 76 3.70 -0.12 0.09
C GLY A 76 4.58 0.16 -1.11
N GLY A 77 3.98 0.77 -2.11
CA GLY A 77 4.71 1.16 -3.30
C GLY A 77 3.83 2.00 -4.19
N ASP A 78 4.39 2.52 -5.24
CA ASP A 78 3.63 3.21 -6.24
C ASP A 78 3.98 2.68 -7.62
N LYS A 79 3.06 2.87 -8.55
CA LYS A 79 3.23 2.36 -9.90
C LYS A 79 4.41 3.02 -10.61
N SER A 80 4.57 4.31 -10.38
CA SER A 80 5.66 5.08 -10.97
C SER A 80 7.02 4.58 -10.51
N SER A 81 7.15 4.31 -9.22
CA SER A 81 8.39 3.80 -8.65
C SER A 81 8.77 2.45 -9.24
N GLN A 82 7.81 1.56 -9.39
CA GLN A 82 8.06 0.24 -9.97
C GLN A 82 8.51 0.36 -11.42
N GLU A 83 7.86 1.21 -12.18
CA GLU A 83 8.22 1.44 -13.56
C GLU A 83 9.60 2.06 -13.68
N CYS A 84 9.89 3.01 -12.82
CA CYS A 84 11.20 3.65 -12.79
C CYS A 84 12.31 2.63 -12.54
N SER A 85 12.11 1.72 -11.62
CA SER A 85 13.10 0.69 -11.33
C SER A 85 13.40 -0.14 -12.55
N ARG A 86 12.38 -0.56 -13.27
CA ARG A 86 12.58 -1.35 -14.48
C ARG A 86 13.23 -0.56 -15.59
N ARG A 87 12.84 0.68 -15.75
CA ARG A 87 13.45 1.55 -16.76
C ARG A 87 14.89 1.85 -16.46
N SER A 88 15.19 2.05 -15.18
CA SER A 88 16.58 2.29 -14.79
C SER A 88 17.47 1.15 -15.22
N LYS A 89 17.02 -0.07 -15.01
CA LYS A 89 17.79 -1.24 -15.44
C LYS A 89 18.02 -1.21 -16.95
N ARG A 90 16.97 -0.92 -17.71
CA ARG A 90 17.09 -0.86 -19.16
C ARG A 90 17.99 0.27 -19.60
N ARG A 91 17.90 1.41 -18.97
CA ARG A 91 18.74 2.54 -19.32
C ARG A 91 20.19 2.28 -19.04
N HIS A 92 20.48 1.60 -17.95
CA HIS A 92 21.86 1.27 -17.63
C HIS A 92 22.44 0.28 -18.63
N SER A 93 21.60 -0.56 -19.16
CA SER A 93 22.04 -1.52 -20.16
C SER A 93 22.04 -0.91 -21.56
N GLY A 94 21.32 0.17 -21.73
CA GLY A 94 21.27 0.83 -23.03
C GLY A 94 22.12 2.09 -23.09
#